data_08b25b14e5e6a2f111654f17e0a0ec2a
#
_entry.id   08b25b14e5e6a2f111654f17e0a0ec2a
#
_cell.length_a   1.000
_cell.length_b   1.000
_cell.length_c   1.000
_cell.angle_alpha   90.00
_cell.angle_beta   90.00
_cell.angle_gamma   90.00
#
_symmetry.space_group_name_H-M   'P 1'
#
loop_
_entity.id
_entity.type
_entity.pdbx_description
1 polymer ?
#
loop_
_entity_poly.entity_id
_entity_poly.type
_entity_poly.pdbx_seq_one_letter_code
_entity_poly.pdbx_strand_id
1 'polypeptide(L)'
;RLVYEQAGCRKSVKRLWISSMEEKAIREGFQNLKDGSCYDDLYRSALCRAQADWLVGINGSRLFSVLYNKNLKVGRVQTPTLSMIVERNQKVTGFKKEQYFEAHLFCRDLEAVSDRMNSLEEAEQLVKQCQGKRCQITRDEEQTKTVQPPKLYDLTTLQRDANRILGYTAQETLDAAQSLYEEKLITYPRTDSQYLSDDMEQTAEELAELLDGDLDFLELEDYEPAVDRTLNSSKVSDHHAIIPTSQIRSADQKALKTKERNILYLIEGRFLMATSRAYVYESHKCEVQCEGILFHMLSHRIRQEGFKAIERKMYLFLGKKLPEEIHQMAEIRLLEDYGPCRAEVQEKWTQPPRQFTEDTLLQAMERAGNEDLAEDTEKKGIGTPATRAGIIEKLISSGFVSRDKKNLVPTNDGNVLITILPDEIK
;
A
#
# COMPACT_ATOMS: atom_id res chain seq x y z
N ARG A 1 -32.41 10.80 4.21
CA ARG A 1 -33.03 12.08 4.54
C ARG A 1 -33.70 12.71 3.31
N LEU A 2 -33.02 12.83 2.19
CA LEU A 2 -33.55 13.38 0.93
C LEU A 2 -34.94 12.80 0.55
N VAL A 3 -35.10 11.45 0.67
CA VAL A 3 -36.33 10.76 0.28
C VAL A 3 -37.52 11.21 1.12
N TYR A 4 -37.41 11.24 2.44
CA TYR A 4 -38.56 11.62 3.29
C TYR A 4 -38.83 13.13 3.28
N GLU A 5 -37.81 13.98 3.04
CA GLU A 5 -37.98 15.41 2.81
C GLU A 5 -38.75 15.67 1.51
N GLN A 6 -38.34 15.01 0.41
CA GLN A 6 -39.03 15.12 -0.89
C GLN A 6 -40.45 14.56 -0.84
N ALA A 7 -40.67 13.53 -0.04
CA ALA A 7 -42.02 12.97 0.19
C ALA A 7 -42.90 13.83 1.13
N GLY A 8 -42.38 14.95 1.65
CA GLY A 8 -43.13 15.81 2.60
C GLY A 8 -43.47 15.10 3.91
N CYS A 9 -42.66 14.15 4.35
CA CYS A 9 -42.92 13.35 5.55
C CYS A 9 -42.91 14.24 6.80
N ARG A 10 -44.04 14.23 7.57
CA ARG A 10 -44.18 14.96 8.82
C ARG A 10 -44.10 14.08 10.07
N LYS A 11 -43.76 12.79 9.90
CA LYS A 11 -43.61 11.85 11.02
C LYS A 11 -42.30 12.07 11.73
N SER A 12 -42.26 11.72 13.03
CA SER A 12 -41.01 11.68 13.80
C SER A 12 -40.02 10.71 13.15
N VAL A 13 -38.81 11.18 12.94
CA VAL A 13 -37.72 10.41 12.31
C VAL A 13 -36.65 10.10 13.34
N LYS A 14 -36.33 8.84 13.48
CA LYS A 14 -35.21 8.39 14.33
C LYS A 14 -34.10 7.80 13.47
N ARG A 15 -32.87 7.95 13.93
CA ARG A 15 -31.65 7.44 13.25
C ARG A 15 -31.13 6.21 13.96
N LEU A 16 -31.02 5.12 13.20
CA LEU A 16 -30.21 3.96 13.57
C LEU A 16 -28.76 4.24 13.20
N TRP A 17 -27.83 4.00 14.13
CA TRP A 17 -26.41 4.04 13.89
C TRP A 17 -25.78 2.77 14.45
N ILE A 18 -25.22 1.94 13.58
CA ILE A 18 -24.56 0.67 13.92
C ILE A 18 -23.25 0.57 13.15
N SER A 19 -22.23 0.00 13.75
CA SER A 19 -20.90 -0.23 13.15
C SER A 19 -20.65 -1.69 12.75
N SER A 20 -21.57 -2.60 13.14
CA SER A 20 -21.52 -4.02 12.80
C SER A 20 -22.90 -4.52 12.38
N MET A 21 -22.92 -5.51 11.46
CA MET A 21 -24.17 -6.19 11.04
C MET A 21 -24.46 -7.44 11.87
N GLU A 22 -23.75 -7.65 12.96
CA GLU A 22 -24.05 -8.74 13.90
C GLU A 22 -25.39 -8.52 14.61
N GLU A 23 -26.08 -9.61 14.92
CA GLU A 23 -27.41 -9.57 15.51
C GLU A 23 -27.45 -8.75 16.81
N LYS A 24 -26.42 -8.89 17.65
CA LYS A 24 -26.28 -8.15 18.91
C LYS A 24 -26.20 -6.66 18.68
N ALA A 25 -25.30 -6.22 17.78
CA ALA A 25 -25.12 -4.80 17.44
C ALA A 25 -26.39 -4.18 16.84
N ILE A 26 -27.09 -4.93 15.98
CA ILE A 26 -28.36 -4.49 15.40
C ILE A 26 -29.44 -4.30 16.49
N ARG A 27 -29.58 -5.27 17.42
CA ARG A 27 -30.54 -5.20 18.53
C ARG A 27 -30.27 -4.00 19.44
N GLU A 28 -29.01 -3.81 19.84
CA GLU A 28 -28.59 -2.67 20.67
C GLU A 28 -28.81 -1.35 19.95
N GLY A 29 -28.49 -1.27 18.64
CA GLY A 29 -28.73 -0.09 17.81
C GLY A 29 -30.20 0.31 17.76
N PHE A 30 -31.13 -0.65 17.63
CA PHE A 30 -32.56 -0.37 17.66
C PHE A 30 -33.04 0.07 19.04
N GLN A 31 -32.44 -0.39 20.13
CA GLN A 31 -32.75 0.08 21.48
C GLN A 31 -32.23 1.50 21.74
N ASN A 32 -31.17 1.93 21.05
CA ASN A 32 -30.50 3.22 21.23
C ASN A 32 -30.74 4.21 20.08
N LEU A 33 -31.91 4.16 19.43
CA LEU A 33 -32.27 5.07 18.35
C LEU A 33 -32.23 6.52 18.82
N LYS A 34 -31.51 7.38 18.14
CA LYS A 34 -31.41 8.82 18.39
C LYS A 34 -32.41 9.60 17.51
N ASP A 35 -32.80 10.76 17.98
CA ASP A 35 -33.65 11.66 17.16
C ASP A 35 -32.90 12.10 15.90
N GLY A 36 -33.62 12.18 14.77
CA GLY A 36 -33.02 12.56 13.49
C GLY A 36 -32.40 13.95 13.49
N SER A 37 -32.86 14.87 14.33
CA SER A 37 -32.31 16.22 14.48
C SER A 37 -30.89 16.25 15.04
N CYS A 38 -30.47 15.24 15.83
CA CYS A 38 -29.10 15.10 16.31
C CYS A 38 -28.06 15.00 15.18
N TYR A 39 -28.51 14.73 13.96
CA TYR A 39 -27.66 14.55 12.78
C TYR A 39 -27.83 15.67 11.73
N ASP A 40 -28.44 16.80 12.11
CA ASP A 40 -28.69 17.92 11.19
C ASP A 40 -27.40 18.55 10.68
N ASP A 41 -26.41 18.74 11.52
CA ASP A 41 -25.13 19.33 11.12
C ASP A 41 -24.33 18.39 10.20
N LEU A 42 -24.36 17.09 10.48
CA LEU A 42 -23.76 16.08 9.58
C LEU A 42 -24.45 16.10 8.20
N TYR A 43 -25.79 16.22 8.17
CA TYR A 43 -26.52 16.34 6.91
C TYR A 43 -26.21 17.63 6.16
N ARG A 44 -26.13 18.77 6.85
CA ARG A 44 -25.74 20.05 6.24
C ARG A 44 -24.34 20.01 5.65
N SER A 45 -23.39 19.41 6.36
CA SER A 45 -22.02 19.20 5.86
C SER A 45 -22.02 18.37 4.57
N ALA A 46 -22.74 17.24 4.56
CA ALA A 46 -22.85 16.38 3.38
C ALA A 46 -23.51 17.10 2.19
N LEU A 47 -24.56 17.92 2.46
CA LEU A 47 -25.27 18.70 1.44
C LEU A 47 -24.38 19.79 0.85
N CYS A 48 -23.66 20.56 1.71
CA CYS A 48 -22.71 21.59 1.26
C CYS A 48 -21.64 20.98 0.34
N ARG A 49 -21.08 19.82 0.73
CA ARG A 49 -20.11 19.12 -0.10
C ARG A 49 -20.69 18.73 -1.45
N ALA A 50 -21.89 18.14 -1.48
CA ALA A 50 -22.53 17.72 -2.72
C ALA A 50 -22.83 18.90 -3.64
N GLN A 51 -23.29 20.03 -3.08
CA GLN A 51 -23.56 21.27 -3.84
C GLN A 51 -22.27 21.88 -4.40
N ALA A 52 -21.19 21.95 -3.60
CA ALA A 52 -19.89 22.45 -4.06
C ALA A 52 -19.31 21.58 -5.18
N ASP A 53 -19.38 20.25 -5.04
CA ASP A 53 -18.95 19.31 -6.08
C ASP A 53 -19.72 19.51 -7.38
N TRP A 54 -21.04 19.71 -7.30
CA TRP A 54 -21.88 19.93 -8.45
C TRP A 54 -21.57 21.28 -9.12
N LEU A 55 -21.48 22.37 -8.35
CA LEU A 55 -21.21 23.71 -8.87
C LEU A 55 -19.86 23.79 -9.56
N VAL A 56 -18.79 23.32 -8.91
CA VAL A 56 -17.42 23.35 -9.48
C VAL A 56 -17.34 22.40 -10.67
N GLY A 57 -17.81 21.18 -10.52
CA GLY A 57 -17.71 20.13 -11.54
C GLY A 57 -18.48 20.49 -12.82
N ILE A 58 -19.74 20.96 -12.72
CA ILE A 58 -20.54 21.31 -13.89
C ILE A 58 -20.05 22.59 -14.56
N ASN A 59 -19.83 23.66 -13.78
CA ASN A 59 -19.44 24.94 -14.38
C ASN A 59 -18.01 24.88 -14.94
N GLY A 60 -17.06 24.29 -14.22
CA GLY A 60 -15.71 24.08 -14.70
C GLY A 60 -15.68 23.23 -15.97
N SER A 61 -16.35 22.09 -15.96
CA SER A 61 -16.41 21.23 -17.16
C SER A 61 -17.02 21.92 -18.36
N ARG A 62 -18.12 22.65 -18.20
CA ARG A 62 -18.77 23.40 -19.31
C ARG A 62 -17.89 24.53 -19.79
N LEU A 63 -17.33 25.33 -18.89
CA LEU A 63 -16.47 26.47 -19.22
C LEU A 63 -15.28 26.02 -20.08
N PHE A 64 -14.49 25.08 -19.56
CA PHE A 64 -13.29 24.63 -20.28
C PHE A 64 -13.62 23.86 -21.55
N SER A 65 -14.72 23.06 -21.57
CA SER A 65 -15.14 22.37 -22.77
C SER A 65 -15.55 23.33 -23.89
N VAL A 66 -16.24 24.44 -23.57
CA VAL A 66 -16.62 25.45 -24.55
C VAL A 66 -15.44 26.26 -25.01
N LEU A 67 -14.58 26.73 -24.10
CA LEU A 67 -13.40 27.54 -24.41
C LEU A 67 -12.41 26.83 -25.34
N TYR A 68 -12.23 25.53 -25.15
CA TYR A 68 -11.24 24.75 -25.88
C TYR A 68 -11.83 23.80 -26.91
N ASN A 69 -13.16 23.84 -27.12
CA ASN A 69 -13.89 22.98 -28.06
C ASN A 69 -13.53 21.48 -27.89
N LYS A 70 -13.43 21.02 -26.65
CA LYS A 70 -13.11 19.63 -26.27
C LYS A 70 -13.93 19.20 -25.08
N ASN A 71 -14.17 17.91 -24.92
CA ASN A 71 -14.86 17.37 -23.75
C ASN A 71 -13.90 17.29 -22.56
N LEU A 72 -13.78 18.41 -21.81
CA LEU A 72 -12.90 18.56 -20.66
C LEU A 72 -13.70 18.45 -19.37
N LYS A 73 -13.49 17.36 -18.63
CA LYS A 73 -14.20 17.08 -17.36
C LYS A 73 -13.35 17.52 -16.18
N VAL A 74 -13.90 18.42 -15.37
CA VAL A 74 -13.31 18.91 -14.13
C VAL A 74 -14.06 18.32 -12.95
N GLY A 75 -13.37 18.00 -11.86
CA GLY A 75 -14.01 17.48 -10.64
C GLY A 75 -13.04 17.46 -9.46
N ARG A 76 -13.60 17.70 -8.27
CA ARG A 76 -12.86 17.88 -7.01
C ARG A 76 -11.86 16.76 -6.67
N VAL A 77 -12.14 15.51 -7.05
CA VAL A 77 -11.22 14.38 -6.83
C VAL A 77 -10.49 14.02 -8.12
N GLN A 78 -11.20 14.04 -9.24
CA GLN A 78 -10.66 13.63 -10.54
C GLN A 78 -9.51 14.54 -11.01
N THR A 79 -9.66 15.86 -10.87
CA THR A 79 -8.67 16.83 -11.35
C THR A 79 -7.36 16.76 -10.56
N PRO A 80 -7.34 16.83 -9.21
CA PRO A 80 -6.10 16.69 -8.47
C PRO A 80 -5.45 15.31 -8.64
N THR A 81 -6.23 14.24 -8.82
CA THR A 81 -5.65 12.92 -9.15
C THR A 81 -4.93 12.95 -10.51
N LEU A 82 -5.51 13.61 -11.52
CA LEU A 82 -4.86 13.80 -12.82
C LEU A 82 -3.61 14.68 -12.69
N SER A 83 -3.66 15.75 -11.87
CA SER A 83 -2.50 16.62 -11.62
C SER A 83 -1.32 15.84 -11.07
N MET A 84 -1.53 14.97 -10.07
CA MET A 84 -0.49 14.10 -9.54
C MET A 84 0.19 13.25 -10.63
N ILE A 85 -0.60 12.67 -11.54
CA ILE A 85 -0.08 11.83 -12.63
C ILE A 85 0.73 12.67 -13.62
N VAL A 86 0.24 13.86 -13.98
CA VAL A 86 0.91 14.78 -14.89
C VAL A 86 2.24 15.27 -14.30
N GLU A 87 2.23 15.73 -13.05
CA GLU A 87 3.44 16.18 -12.36
C GLU A 87 4.49 15.08 -12.21
N ARG A 88 4.06 13.86 -11.89
CA ARG A 88 4.96 12.70 -11.84
C ARG A 88 5.57 12.44 -13.21
N ASN A 89 4.77 12.46 -14.27
CA ASN A 89 5.25 12.25 -15.62
C ASN A 89 6.25 13.35 -16.05
N GLN A 90 6.01 14.60 -15.70
CA GLN A 90 6.95 15.72 -15.96
C GLN A 90 8.30 15.51 -15.24
N LYS A 91 8.27 15.06 -13.97
CA LYS A 91 9.48 14.70 -13.22
C LYS A 91 10.25 13.54 -13.85
N VAL A 92 9.54 12.57 -14.44
CA VAL A 92 10.17 11.43 -15.13
C VAL A 92 10.76 11.85 -16.47
N THR A 93 10.00 12.56 -17.29
CA THR A 93 10.43 12.95 -18.66
C THR A 93 11.48 14.06 -18.65
N GLY A 94 11.44 14.97 -17.68
CA GLY A 94 12.41 16.02 -17.49
C GLY A 94 13.67 15.61 -16.72
N PHE A 95 13.74 14.34 -16.26
CA PHE A 95 14.87 13.87 -15.47
C PHE A 95 16.14 13.76 -16.33
N LYS A 96 17.21 14.36 -15.86
CA LYS A 96 18.54 14.22 -16.46
C LYS A 96 19.30 13.13 -15.72
N LYS A 97 19.65 12.07 -16.44
CA LYS A 97 20.46 10.99 -15.88
C LYS A 97 21.90 11.47 -15.73
N GLU A 98 22.46 11.22 -14.57
CA GLU A 98 23.88 11.47 -14.26
C GLU A 98 24.58 10.12 -14.04
N GLN A 99 25.73 9.98 -14.68
CA GLN A 99 26.59 8.81 -14.54
C GLN A 99 27.40 8.93 -13.27
N TYR A 100 27.58 7.81 -12.58
CA TYR A 100 28.49 7.69 -11.45
C TYR A 100 29.10 6.29 -11.41
N PHE A 101 30.18 6.14 -10.67
CA PHE A 101 30.93 4.91 -10.53
C PHE A 101 31.01 4.52 -9.07
N GLU A 102 30.99 3.23 -8.80
CA GLU A 102 31.23 2.65 -7.50
C GLU A 102 32.24 1.52 -7.66
N ALA A 103 33.18 1.40 -6.73
CA ALA A 103 34.02 0.24 -6.65
C ALA A 103 33.39 -0.81 -5.72
N HIS A 104 33.25 -2.02 -6.20
CA HIS A 104 32.74 -3.15 -5.44
C HIS A 104 33.91 -4.06 -5.07
N LEU A 105 33.98 -4.44 -3.80
CA LEU A 105 34.96 -5.31 -3.21
C LEU A 105 34.29 -6.61 -2.78
N PHE A 106 34.76 -7.74 -3.32
CA PHE A 106 34.21 -9.07 -3.03
C PHE A 106 35.30 -9.91 -2.38
N CYS A 107 34.96 -10.54 -1.25
CA CYS A 107 35.89 -11.40 -0.56
C CYS A 107 35.18 -12.49 0.23
N ARG A 108 35.15 -13.73 -0.25
CA ARG A 108 34.30 -14.81 0.26
C ARG A 108 32.83 -14.37 0.27
N ASP A 109 32.21 -14.31 1.46
CA ASP A 109 30.85 -13.89 1.66
C ASP A 109 30.69 -12.37 1.89
N LEU A 110 31.82 -11.62 1.83
CA LEU A 110 31.84 -10.18 2.04
C LEU A 110 31.66 -9.47 0.69
N GLU A 111 30.69 -8.58 0.63
CA GLU A 111 30.52 -7.61 -0.45
C GLU A 111 30.46 -6.21 0.15
N ALA A 112 31.39 -5.35 -0.22
CA ALA A 112 31.45 -3.98 0.24
C ALA A 112 31.56 -3.01 -0.94
N VAL A 113 31.02 -1.81 -0.78
CA VAL A 113 30.90 -0.81 -1.86
C VAL A 113 31.56 0.49 -1.39
N SER A 114 32.30 1.14 -2.28
CA SER A 114 32.85 2.48 -2.03
C SER A 114 31.78 3.56 -2.06
N ASP A 115 32.14 4.77 -1.65
CA ASP A 115 31.36 5.96 -1.98
C ASP A 115 31.27 6.18 -3.50
N ARG A 116 30.28 6.96 -3.92
CA ARG A 116 30.06 7.31 -5.32
C ARG A 116 31.18 8.21 -5.84
N MET A 117 31.66 7.91 -7.02
CA MET A 117 32.67 8.68 -7.75
C MET A 117 32.10 9.18 -9.07
N ASN A 118 32.53 10.38 -9.49
CA ASN A 118 32.12 10.97 -10.77
C ASN A 118 33.11 10.69 -11.90
N SER A 119 34.28 10.12 -11.60
CA SER A 119 35.35 9.80 -12.56
C SER A 119 35.58 8.28 -12.64
N LEU A 120 35.60 7.76 -13.86
CA LEU A 120 35.96 6.37 -14.13
C LEU A 120 37.40 6.08 -13.73
N GLU A 121 38.32 7.03 -14.05
CA GLU A 121 39.73 6.87 -13.74
C GLU A 121 39.99 6.75 -12.23
N GLU A 122 39.28 7.52 -11.43
CA GLU A 122 39.36 7.42 -9.96
C GLU A 122 38.90 6.05 -9.47
N ALA A 123 37.76 5.56 -9.98
CA ALA A 123 37.25 4.23 -9.64
C ALA A 123 38.18 3.09 -10.07
N GLU A 124 38.75 3.19 -11.28
CA GLU A 124 39.74 2.19 -11.78
C GLU A 124 41.03 2.18 -10.96
N GLN A 125 41.52 3.33 -10.55
CA GLN A 125 42.70 3.44 -9.67
C GLN A 125 42.44 2.78 -8.33
N LEU A 126 41.25 3.01 -7.73
CA LEU A 126 40.87 2.41 -6.46
C LEU A 126 40.79 0.87 -6.57
N VAL A 127 40.10 0.38 -7.61
CA VAL A 127 40.01 -1.07 -7.90
C VAL A 127 41.40 -1.69 -8.07
N LYS A 128 42.30 -1.04 -8.82
CA LYS A 128 43.67 -1.53 -9.03
C LYS A 128 44.46 -1.61 -7.72
N GLN A 129 44.27 -0.70 -6.79
CA GLN A 129 44.92 -0.73 -5.48
C GLN A 129 44.42 -1.89 -4.62
N CYS A 130 43.12 -2.22 -4.66
CA CYS A 130 42.52 -3.24 -3.84
C CYS A 130 42.52 -4.65 -4.44
N GLN A 131 42.75 -4.78 -5.76
CA GLN A 131 42.73 -6.06 -6.46
C GLN A 131 43.77 -7.05 -5.91
N GLY A 132 43.30 -8.23 -5.47
CA GLY A 132 44.18 -9.29 -4.90
C GLY A 132 44.69 -8.98 -3.49
N LYS A 133 44.29 -7.87 -2.88
CA LYS A 133 44.70 -7.47 -1.54
C LYS A 133 43.77 -8.07 -0.48
N ARG A 134 44.13 -7.89 0.78
CA ARG A 134 43.27 -8.24 1.93
C ARG A 134 42.52 -7.02 2.42
N CYS A 135 41.35 -7.24 2.99
CA CYS A 135 40.58 -6.22 3.68
C CYS A 135 40.24 -6.65 5.10
N GLN A 136 39.88 -5.70 5.94
CA GLN A 136 39.47 -5.92 7.31
C GLN A 136 38.16 -5.16 7.57
N ILE A 137 37.27 -5.74 8.35
CA ILE A 137 36.11 -5.03 8.92
C ILE A 137 36.62 -4.25 10.13
N THR A 138 36.71 -2.94 10.02
CA THR A 138 37.27 -2.06 11.07
C THR A 138 36.24 -1.56 12.04
N ARG A 139 34.96 -1.54 11.63
CA ARG A 139 33.82 -1.13 12.45
C ARG A 139 32.59 -1.93 12.08
N ASP A 140 31.81 -2.30 13.08
CA ASP A 140 30.48 -2.87 12.93
C ASP A 140 29.50 -2.13 13.86
N GLU A 141 28.47 -1.55 13.26
CA GLU A 141 27.34 -0.99 13.99
C GLU A 141 26.16 -1.97 13.92
N GLU A 142 26.02 -2.76 14.97
CA GLU A 142 24.92 -3.69 15.12
C GLU A 142 23.69 -2.98 15.69
N GLN A 143 22.54 -3.19 15.05
CA GLN A 143 21.24 -2.71 15.53
C GLN A 143 20.17 -3.78 15.35
N THR A 144 19.56 -4.21 16.43
CA THR A 144 18.35 -5.05 16.34
C THR A 144 17.17 -4.23 15.85
N LYS A 145 16.55 -4.68 14.77
CA LYS A 145 15.37 -4.06 14.16
C LYS A 145 14.17 -4.99 14.26
N THR A 146 13.05 -4.43 14.67
CA THR A 146 11.76 -5.13 14.74
C THR A 146 10.80 -4.51 13.73
N VAL A 147 10.31 -5.33 12.79
CA VAL A 147 9.25 -4.93 11.85
C VAL A 147 7.96 -5.56 12.34
N GLN A 148 7.00 -4.71 12.67
CA GLN A 148 5.70 -5.18 13.14
C GLN A 148 4.91 -5.84 12.00
N PRO A 149 4.05 -6.82 12.31
CA PRO A 149 3.13 -7.39 11.35
C PRO A 149 2.28 -6.32 10.65
N PRO A 150 1.92 -6.53 9.38
CA PRO A 150 1.02 -5.62 8.70
C PRO A 150 -0.35 -5.63 9.38
N LYS A 151 -1.06 -4.52 9.33
CA LYS A 151 -2.46 -4.48 9.77
C LYS A 151 -3.36 -5.29 8.82
N LEU A 152 -4.58 -5.57 9.26
CA LEU A 152 -5.60 -6.16 8.40
C LEU A 152 -5.89 -5.28 7.17
N TYR A 153 -6.57 -5.83 6.18
CA TYR A 153 -6.92 -5.06 4.99
C TYR A 153 -8.11 -4.12 5.24
N ASP A 154 -7.93 -2.85 4.84
CA ASP A 154 -9.01 -2.02 4.31
C ASP A 154 -9.05 -2.18 2.77
N LEU A 155 -10.03 -1.57 2.12
CA LEU A 155 -10.14 -1.67 0.66
C LEU A 155 -8.90 -1.12 -0.08
N THR A 156 -8.36 0.02 0.38
CA THR A 156 -7.22 0.65 -0.30
C THR A 156 -5.98 -0.23 -0.23
N THR A 157 -5.66 -0.79 0.93
CA THR A 157 -4.48 -1.65 1.10
C THR A 157 -4.65 -2.98 0.37
N LEU A 158 -5.86 -3.54 0.31
CA LEU A 158 -6.15 -4.72 -0.51
C LEU A 158 -5.94 -4.44 -2.01
N GLN A 159 -6.46 -3.32 -2.52
CA GLN A 159 -6.27 -2.91 -3.92
C GLN A 159 -4.80 -2.68 -4.25
N ARG A 160 -4.04 -2.07 -3.34
CA ARG A 160 -2.61 -1.83 -3.51
C ARG A 160 -1.82 -3.11 -3.60
N ASP A 161 -2.04 -4.06 -2.70
CA ASP A 161 -1.34 -5.34 -2.71
C ASP A 161 -1.76 -6.20 -3.91
N ALA A 162 -3.04 -6.24 -4.27
CA ALA A 162 -3.51 -6.92 -5.47
C ALA A 162 -2.86 -6.35 -6.75
N ASN A 163 -2.72 -5.03 -6.86
CA ASN A 163 -2.02 -4.42 -7.98
C ASN A 163 -0.52 -4.75 -7.98
N ARG A 164 0.14 -4.63 -6.82
CA ARG A 164 1.57 -4.90 -6.67
C ARG A 164 1.91 -6.36 -6.95
N ILE A 165 1.20 -7.29 -6.33
CA ILE A 165 1.49 -8.72 -6.34
C ILE A 165 0.89 -9.39 -7.57
N LEU A 166 -0.39 -9.19 -7.83
CA LEU A 166 -1.14 -9.89 -8.87
C LEU A 166 -1.21 -9.13 -10.19
N GLY A 167 -1.05 -7.81 -10.16
CA GLY A 167 -1.21 -6.93 -11.32
C GLY A 167 -2.66 -6.60 -11.64
N TYR A 168 -3.58 -6.82 -10.70
CA TYR A 168 -4.98 -6.47 -10.86
C TYR A 168 -5.19 -4.96 -10.73
N THR A 169 -6.17 -4.43 -11.46
CA THR A 169 -6.59 -3.04 -11.25
C THR A 169 -7.35 -2.89 -9.93
N ALA A 170 -7.42 -1.66 -9.43
CA ALA A 170 -8.20 -1.38 -8.23
C ALA A 170 -9.69 -1.73 -8.42
N GLN A 171 -10.23 -1.56 -9.65
CA GLN A 171 -11.61 -1.93 -9.95
C GLN A 171 -11.79 -3.44 -9.99
N GLU A 172 -10.90 -4.19 -10.65
CA GLU A 172 -10.94 -5.66 -10.67
C GLU A 172 -10.86 -6.26 -9.27
N THR A 173 -10.05 -5.65 -8.40
CA THR A 173 -9.94 -6.06 -6.98
C THR A 173 -11.24 -5.80 -6.24
N LEU A 174 -11.86 -4.63 -6.44
CA LEU A 174 -13.14 -4.30 -5.81
C LEU A 174 -14.25 -5.23 -6.28
N ASP A 175 -14.31 -5.52 -7.58
CA ASP A 175 -15.34 -6.39 -8.16
C ASP A 175 -15.21 -7.83 -7.62
N ALA A 176 -13.98 -8.35 -7.53
CA ALA A 176 -13.71 -9.66 -6.95
C ALA A 176 -14.06 -9.71 -5.45
N ALA A 177 -13.66 -8.69 -4.69
CA ALA A 177 -13.99 -8.60 -3.26
C ALA A 177 -15.50 -8.46 -3.03
N GLN A 178 -16.22 -7.73 -3.89
CA GLN A 178 -17.66 -7.60 -3.83
C GLN A 178 -18.35 -8.96 -4.08
N SER A 179 -17.90 -9.73 -5.05
CA SER A 179 -18.40 -11.09 -5.34
C SER A 179 -18.19 -12.01 -4.14
N LEU A 180 -16.99 -12.03 -3.55
CA LEU A 180 -16.69 -12.82 -2.35
C LEU A 180 -17.56 -12.44 -1.14
N TYR A 181 -17.86 -11.15 -0.98
CA TYR A 181 -18.77 -10.69 0.06
C TYR A 181 -20.21 -11.17 -0.17
N GLU A 182 -20.71 -11.12 -1.41
CA GLU A 182 -22.05 -11.60 -1.78
C GLU A 182 -22.17 -13.13 -1.56
N GLU A 183 -21.09 -13.86 -1.74
CA GLU A 183 -20.97 -15.28 -1.39
C GLU A 183 -20.73 -15.52 0.11
N LYS A 184 -20.63 -14.46 0.91
CA LYS A 184 -20.40 -14.48 2.38
C LYS A 184 -19.04 -15.08 2.77
N LEU A 185 -18.05 -15.08 1.89
CA LEU A 185 -16.71 -15.59 2.17
C LEU A 185 -15.81 -14.57 2.87
N ILE A 186 -16.09 -13.30 2.71
CA ILE A 186 -15.39 -12.20 3.39
C ILE A 186 -16.37 -11.20 4.00
N THR A 187 -15.88 -10.36 4.89
CA THR A 187 -16.63 -9.22 5.45
C THR A 187 -16.77 -8.09 4.44
N TYR A 188 -17.54 -7.04 4.76
CA TYR A 188 -17.85 -5.95 3.84
C TYR A 188 -16.59 -5.25 3.30
N PRO A 189 -16.36 -5.23 1.98
CA PRO A 189 -15.06 -4.82 1.43
C PRO A 189 -14.87 -3.29 1.35
N ARG A 190 -15.92 -2.48 1.42
CA ARG A 190 -15.81 -1.02 1.28
C ARG A 190 -15.59 -0.34 2.62
N THR A 191 -14.55 -0.73 3.33
CA THR A 191 -14.17 -0.19 4.64
C THR A 191 -12.87 0.60 4.55
N ASP A 192 -12.69 1.55 5.44
CA ASP A 192 -11.46 2.29 5.68
C ASP A 192 -10.76 1.86 6.97
N SER A 193 -11.33 0.90 7.72
CA SER A 193 -10.73 0.35 8.93
C SER A 193 -9.79 -0.81 8.63
N GLN A 194 -8.68 -0.84 9.34
CA GLN A 194 -7.69 -1.93 9.37
C GLN A 194 -7.73 -2.70 10.70
N TYR A 195 -8.82 -2.52 11.47
CA TYR A 195 -9.00 -3.11 12.79
C TYR A 195 -10.35 -3.80 12.90
N LEU A 196 -10.43 -4.75 13.83
CA LEU A 196 -11.67 -5.35 14.30
C LEU A 196 -12.15 -4.60 15.55
N SER A 197 -13.44 -4.71 15.87
CA SER A 197 -13.96 -4.27 17.16
C SER A 197 -13.60 -5.28 18.25
N ASP A 198 -13.52 -4.80 19.49
CA ASP A 198 -13.04 -5.61 20.63
C ASP A 198 -13.97 -6.81 20.93
N ASP A 199 -15.25 -6.74 20.54
CA ASP A 199 -16.22 -7.84 20.65
C ASP A 199 -15.98 -9.00 19.64
N MET A 200 -15.08 -8.81 18.68
CA MET A 200 -14.72 -9.81 17.68
C MET A 200 -13.51 -10.68 18.08
N GLU A 201 -12.98 -10.56 19.30
CA GLU A 201 -11.79 -11.28 19.76
C GLU A 201 -11.94 -12.80 19.56
N GLN A 202 -13.00 -13.39 20.09
CA GLN A 202 -13.28 -14.82 19.95
C GLN A 202 -13.43 -15.24 18.48
N THR A 203 -14.11 -14.44 17.67
CA THR A 203 -14.26 -14.72 16.22
C THR A 203 -12.90 -14.70 15.50
N ALA A 204 -12.00 -13.80 15.90
CA ALA A 204 -10.67 -13.72 15.32
C ALA A 204 -9.79 -14.92 15.74
N GLU A 205 -9.89 -15.39 16.98
CA GLU A 205 -9.20 -16.60 17.46
C GLU A 205 -9.67 -17.84 16.70
N GLU A 206 -10.99 -18.08 16.63
CA GLU A 206 -11.58 -19.19 15.89
C GLU A 206 -11.19 -19.18 14.41
N LEU A 207 -11.10 -18.00 13.82
CA LEU A 207 -10.68 -17.83 12.43
C LEU A 207 -9.17 -18.10 12.24
N ALA A 208 -8.34 -17.71 13.19
CA ALA A 208 -6.91 -18.00 13.17
C ALA A 208 -6.64 -19.51 13.21
N GLU A 209 -7.34 -20.23 14.11
CA GLU A 209 -7.26 -21.69 14.21
C GLU A 209 -7.77 -22.39 12.94
N LEU A 210 -8.87 -21.89 12.35
CA LEU A 210 -9.42 -22.41 11.12
C LEU A 210 -8.42 -22.30 9.96
N LEU A 211 -7.80 -21.14 9.78
CA LEU A 211 -6.89 -20.87 8.68
C LEU A 211 -5.54 -21.60 8.83
N ASP A 212 -5.06 -21.80 10.04
CA ASP A 212 -3.83 -22.57 10.30
C ASP A 212 -3.97 -24.04 9.89
N GLY A 213 -5.18 -24.60 10.03
CA GLY A 213 -5.46 -26.00 9.67
C GLY A 213 -5.88 -26.27 8.23
N ASP A 214 -6.45 -25.27 7.54
CA ASP A 214 -7.15 -25.48 6.26
C ASP A 214 -6.38 -25.00 5.01
N LEU A 215 -5.33 -24.21 5.18
CA LEU A 215 -4.57 -23.68 4.04
C LEU A 215 -3.43 -24.64 3.63
N ASP A 216 -3.67 -25.48 2.63
CA ASP A 216 -2.72 -26.46 2.06
C ASP A 216 -1.31 -25.89 1.74
N PHE A 217 -1.16 -24.55 1.64
CA PHE A 217 0.10 -23.89 1.34
C PHE A 217 0.82 -23.31 2.55
N LEU A 218 0.18 -23.32 3.73
CA LEU A 218 0.70 -22.74 4.97
C LEU A 218 0.83 -23.82 6.05
N GLU A 219 1.75 -24.75 5.85
CA GLU A 219 2.25 -25.55 6.98
C GLU A 219 3.07 -24.62 7.87
N LEU A 220 2.44 -24.02 8.88
CA LEU A 220 3.09 -23.12 9.82
C LEU A 220 3.55 -23.93 11.03
N GLU A 221 4.85 -24.19 11.14
CA GLU A 221 5.43 -25.00 12.22
C GLU A 221 5.34 -24.31 13.59
N ASP A 222 5.28 -22.98 13.66
CA ASP A 222 5.32 -22.20 14.92
C ASP A 222 4.35 -21.00 14.89
N TYR A 223 3.11 -21.18 14.39
CA TYR A 223 2.13 -20.12 14.39
C TYR A 223 1.41 -20.03 15.73
N GLU A 224 1.64 -18.95 16.46
CA GLU A 224 0.89 -18.60 17.65
C GLU A 224 0.13 -17.29 17.37
N PRO A 225 -1.20 -17.33 17.25
CA PRO A 225 -1.98 -16.14 16.93
C PRO A 225 -1.95 -15.12 18.07
N ALA A 226 -1.72 -13.86 17.73
CA ALA A 226 -1.79 -12.70 18.61
C ALA A 226 -2.88 -11.75 18.08
N VAL A 227 -4.13 -12.11 18.27
CA VAL A 227 -5.31 -11.42 17.73
C VAL A 227 -5.55 -10.04 18.35
N ASP A 228 -5.11 -9.83 19.59
CA ASP A 228 -5.19 -8.57 20.35
C ASP A 228 -4.69 -7.35 19.56
N ARG A 229 -3.69 -7.55 18.73
CA ARG A 229 -3.12 -6.49 17.87
C ARG A 229 -4.07 -6.00 16.79
N THR A 230 -5.02 -6.82 16.41
CA THR A 230 -6.00 -6.51 15.36
C THR A 230 -7.25 -5.84 15.92
N LEU A 231 -7.41 -5.82 17.24
CA LEU A 231 -8.56 -5.28 17.92
C LEU A 231 -8.37 -3.81 18.27
N ASN A 232 -9.29 -2.96 17.90
CA ASN A 232 -9.35 -1.56 18.33
C ASN A 232 -10.68 -0.94 17.94
N SER A 233 -11.70 -1.01 18.79
CA SER A 233 -13.02 -0.44 18.54
C SER A 233 -13.02 1.06 18.26
N SER A 234 -12.04 1.83 18.81
CA SER A 234 -11.95 3.26 18.56
C SER A 234 -11.54 3.63 17.12
N LYS A 235 -10.98 2.67 16.38
CA LYS A 235 -10.55 2.82 14.97
C LYS A 235 -11.47 2.10 13.98
N VAL A 236 -12.61 1.60 14.46
CA VAL A 236 -13.68 1.06 13.63
C VAL A 236 -14.78 2.13 13.53
N SER A 237 -15.02 2.61 12.32
CA SER A 237 -16.07 3.62 12.08
C SER A 237 -17.42 2.95 11.77
N ASP A 238 -17.74 2.78 10.50
CA ASP A 238 -18.98 2.15 10.03
C ASP A 238 -18.83 0.63 9.85
N HIS A 239 -17.63 0.19 9.49
CA HIS A 239 -17.31 -1.21 9.23
C HIS A 239 -15.88 -1.51 9.73
N HIS A 240 -15.69 -2.74 10.23
CA HIS A 240 -14.35 -3.25 10.59
C HIS A 240 -13.55 -3.67 9.34
N ALA A 241 -12.33 -4.12 9.54
CA ALA A 241 -11.42 -4.57 8.49
C ALA A 241 -11.99 -5.73 7.65
N ILE A 242 -11.44 -5.90 6.46
CA ILE A 242 -11.74 -7.03 5.57
C ILE A 242 -11.04 -8.27 6.10
N ILE A 243 -11.83 -9.26 6.49
CA ILE A 243 -11.34 -10.58 6.93
C ILE A 243 -12.16 -11.69 6.27
N PRO A 244 -11.65 -12.93 6.21
CA PRO A 244 -12.45 -14.08 5.84
C PRO A 244 -13.57 -14.30 6.86
N THR A 245 -14.61 -15.07 6.49
CA THR A 245 -15.64 -15.54 7.40
C THR A 245 -15.49 -17.04 7.65
N SER A 246 -16.15 -17.58 8.65
CA SER A 246 -16.18 -19.03 8.91
C SER A 246 -16.79 -19.86 7.76
N GLN A 247 -17.48 -19.22 6.80
CA GLN A 247 -18.06 -19.89 5.64
C GLN A 247 -16.99 -20.43 4.65
N ILE A 248 -15.75 -19.94 4.72
CA ILE A 248 -14.65 -20.45 3.89
C ILE A 248 -14.41 -21.95 4.10
N ARG A 249 -14.71 -22.48 5.29
CA ARG A 249 -14.57 -23.91 5.61
C ARG A 249 -15.45 -24.81 4.75
N SER A 250 -16.65 -24.35 4.40
CA SER A 250 -17.62 -25.11 3.61
C SER A 250 -17.60 -24.74 2.12
N ALA A 251 -16.83 -23.75 1.74
CA ALA A 251 -16.76 -23.25 0.37
C ALA A 251 -15.85 -24.12 -0.49
N ASP A 252 -16.30 -24.44 -1.69
CA ASP A 252 -15.39 -24.98 -2.73
C ASP A 252 -14.57 -23.87 -3.36
N GLN A 253 -13.45 -23.53 -2.73
CA GLN A 253 -12.57 -22.48 -3.22
C GLN A 253 -12.04 -22.74 -4.64
N LYS A 254 -12.04 -24.02 -5.11
CA LYS A 254 -11.63 -24.38 -6.47
C LYS A 254 -12.68 -23.99 -7.52
N ALA A 255 -13.93 -23.86 -7.11
CA ALA A 255 -15.02 -23.39 -7.98
C ALA A 255 -15.00 -21.87 -8.21
N LEU A 256 -14.33 -21.10 -7.36
CA LEU A 256 -14.19 -19.65 -7.53
C LEU A 256 -13.43 -19.27 -8.80
N LYS A 257 -13.80 -18.16 -9.42
CA LYS A 257 -13.01 -17.59 -10.52
C LYS A 257 -11.59 -17.25 -10.04
N THR A 258 -10.63 -17.34 -10.93
CA THR A 258 -9.21 -17.13 -10.59
C THR A 258 -8.96 -15.82 -9.84
N LYS A 259 -9.62 -14.71 -10.22
CA LYS A 259 -9.44 -13.42 -9.53
C LYS A 259 -10.02 -13.43 -8.12
N GLU A 260 -11.20 -13.97 -7.96
CA GLU A 260 -11.88 -14.12 -6.67
C GLU A 260 -11.04 -14.99 -5.72
N ARG A 261 -10.58 -16.13 -6.18
CA ARG A 261 -9.72 -17.04 -5.41
C ARG A 261 -8.40 -16.38 -5.00
N ASN A 262 -7.73 -15.68 -5.90
CA ASN A 262 -6.48 -15.00 -5.59
C ASN A 262 -6.68 -13.85 -4.58
N ILE A 263 -7.80 -13.12 -4.65
CA ILE A 263 -8.14 -12.07 -3.68
C ILE A 263 -8.46 -12.69 -2.32
N LEU A 264 -9.17 -13.83 -2.28
CA LEU A 264 -9.43 -14.54 -1.03
C LEU A 264 -8.11 -14.96 -0.37
N TYR A 265 -7.18 -15.57 -1.11
CA TYR A 265 -5.87 -15.94 -0.59
C TYR A 265 -5.04 -14.77 -0.07
N LEU A 266 -5.13 -13.59 -0.71
CA LEU A 266 -4.51 -12.38 -0.16
C LEU A 266 -5.11 -11.99 1.18
N ILE A 267 -6.43 -12.08 1.33
CA ILE A 267 -7.14 -11.72 2.56
C ILE A 267 -6.83 -12.72 3.67
N GLU A 268 -6.85 -14.02 3.39
CA GLU A 268 -6.50 -15.10 4.32
C GLU A 268 -5.03 -14.96 4.78
N GLY A 269 -4.10 -14.85 3.84
CA GLY A 269 -2.68 -14.65 4.16
C GLY A 269 -2.41 -13.36 4.95
N ARG A 270 -3.14 -12.27 4.64
CA ARG A 270 -3.04 -11.02 5.41
C ARG A 270 -3.53 -11.17 6.83
N PHE A 271 -4.62 -11.90 7.05
CA PHE A 271 -5.14 -12.16 8.38
C PHE A 271 -4.11 -12.92 9.22
N LEU A 272 -3.54 -14.00 8.70
CA LEU A 272 -2.49 -14.76 9.37
C LEU A 272 -1.22 -13.93 9.61
N MET A 273 -0.80 -13.10 8.66
CA MET A 273 0.32 -12.18 8.89
C MET A 273 0.02 -11.16 9.99
N ALA A 274 -1.18 -10.57 10.01
CA ALA A 274 -1.56 -9.55 10.99
C ALA A 274 -1.59 -10.09 12.42
N THR A 275 -1.95 -11.35 12.58
CA THR A 275 -2.01 -12.08 13.87
C THR A 275 -0.70 -12.79 14.24
N SER A 276 0.35 -12.71 13.40
CA SER A 276 1.64 -13.35 13.64
C SER A 276 2.58 -12.52 14.51
N ARG A 277 3.69 -13.13 14.90
CA ARG A 277 4.81 -12.45 15.55
C ARG A 277 5.51 -11.47 14.60
N ALA A 278 6.20 -10.49 15.17
CA ALA A 278 7.02 -9.54 14.43
C ALA A 278 8.20 -10.22 13.73
N TYR A 279 8.69 -9.62 12.64
CA TYR A 279 9.97 -9.98 12.04
C TYR A 279 11.09 -9.27 12.76
N VAL A 280 12.08 -10.01 13.28
CA VAL A 280 13.21 -9.46 14.02
C VAL A 280 14.52 -9.84 13.35
N TYR A 281 15.35 -8.85 13.08
CA TYR A 281 16.67 -9.06 12.48
C TYR A 281 17.71 -8.09 13.06
N GLU A 282 18.97 -8.54 13.05
CA GLU A 282 20.12 -7.67 13.29
C GLU A 282 20.56 -7.06 11.98
N SER A 283 20.75 -5.76 11.99
CA SER A 283 21.29 -4.99 10.86
C SER A 283 22.71 -4.57 11.23
N HIS A 284 23.68 -5.02 10.45
CA HIS A 284 25.07 -4.69 10.59
C HIS A 284 25.47 -3.68 9.52
N LYS A 285 25.93 -2.50 9.94
CA LYS A 285 26.55 -1.52 9.06
C LYS A 285 28.04 -1.54 9.31
N CYS A 286 28.79 -2.12 8.38
CA CYS A 286 30.22 -2.32 8.55
C CYS A 286 31.02 -1.34 7.70
N GLU A 287 32.11 -0.84 8.30
CA GLU A 287 33.20 -0.19 7.59
C GLU A 287 34.26 -1.24 7.27
N VAL A 288 34.61 -1.37 5.99
CA VAL A 288 35.58 -2.32 5.49
C VAL A 288 36.76 -1.54 4.93
N GLN A 289 37.98 -1.81 5.39
CA GLN A 289 39.19 -1.14 4.97
C GLN A 289 40.05 -2.05 4.12
N CYS A 290 40.46 -1.58 2.93
CA CYS A 290 41.40 -2.26 2.04
C CYS A 290 42.43 -1.24 1.56
N GLU A 291 43.73 -1.48 1.85
CA GLU A 291 44.85 -0.58 1.46
C GLU A 291 44.60 0.90 1.84
N GLY A 292 43.98 1.15 3.00
CA GLY A 292 43.65 2.51 3.47
C GLY A 292 42.37 3.11 2.87
N ILE A 293 41.72 2.40 1.95
CA ILE A 293 40.48 2.83 1.31
C ILE A 293 39.29 2.27 2.08
N LEU A 294 38.28 3.13 2.32
CA LEU A 294 37.06 2.79 3.04
C LEU A 294 35.98 2.30 2.08
N PHE A 295 35.34 1.19 2.43
CA PHE A 295 34.15 0.64 1.81
C PHE A 295 33.07 0.44 2.85
N HIS A 296 31.81 0.36 2.41
CA HIS A 296 30.65 0.15 3.26
C HIS A 296 29.97 -1.18 2.92
N MET A 297 29.60 -1.93 3.93
CA MET A 297 28.82 -3.16 3.80
C MET A 297 27.59 -3.09 4.66
N LEU A 298 26.47 -3.59 4.12
CA LEU A 298 25.23 -3.79 4.87
C LEU A 298 24.91 -5.28 4.87
N SER A 299 24.78 -5.87 6.05
CA SER A 299 24.39 -7.26 6.22
C SER A 299 23.22 -7.38 7.21
N HIS A 300 22.40 -8.39 7.02
CA HIS A 300 21.29 -8.71 7.92
C HIS A 300 21.42 -10.14 8.43
N ARG A 301 21.05 -10.32 9.70
CA ARG A 301 20.93 -11.64 10.31
C ARG A 301 19.54 -11.80 10.89
N ILE A 302 18.77 -12.74 10.36
CA ILE A 302 17.41 -13.00 10.83
C ILE A 302 17.48 -13.66 12.21
N ARG A 303 16.72 -13.11 13.17
CA ARG A 303 16.55 -13.67 14.51
C ARG A 303 15.19 -14.33 14.68
N GLN A 304 14.16 -13.77 14.06
CA GLN A 304 12.80 -14.30 14.09
C GLN A 304 12.12 -13.98 12.75
N GLU A 305 11.69 -14.99 12.04
CA GLU A 305 11.02 -14.82 10.74
C GLU A 305 9.63 -14.18 10.89
N GLY A 306 8.87 -14.54 11.91
CA GLY A 306 7.56 -14.00 12.19
C GLY A 306 6.65 -14.01 10.94
N PHE A 307 5.87 -12.95 10.75
CA PHE A 307 4.94 -12.84 9.61
C PHE A 307 5.61 -12.96 8.22
N LYS A 308 6.92 -12.74 8.11
CA LYS A 308 7.66 -12.85 6.84
C LYS A 308 7.70 -14.29 6.31
N ALA A 309 7.64 -15.28 7.17
CA ALA A 309 7.51 -16.68 6.76
C ALA A 309 6.21 -16.92 5.98
N ILE A 310 5.09 -16.37 6.48
CA ILE A 310 3.78 -16.45 5.81
C ILE A 310 3.80 -15.66 4.49
N GLU A 311 4.33 -14.44 4.50
CA GLU A 311 4.46 -13.60 3.30
C GLU A 311 5.21 -14.35 2.20
N ARG A 312 6.34 -15.00 2.53
CA ARG A 312 7.14 -15.78 1.59
C ARG A 312 6.35 -16.95 0.99
N LYS A 313 5.69 -17.75 1.84
CA LYS A 313 4.86 -18.88 1.40
C LYS A 313 3.72 -18.42 0.49
N MET A 314 3.04 -17.33 0.84
CA MET A 314 1.97 -16.73 0.02
C MET A 314 2.48 -16.29 -1.37
N TYR A 315 3.64 -15.64 -1.46
CA TYR A 315 4.22 -15.25 -2.75
C TYR A 315 4.53 -16.47 -3.63
N LEU A 316 5.15 -17.50 -3.05
CA LEU A 316 5.46 -18.75 -3.76
C LEU A 316 4.19 -19.44 -4.25
N PHE A 317 3.17 -19.53 -3.41
CA PHE A 317 1.88 -20.14 -3.76
C PHE A 317 1.19 -19.40 -4.93
N LEU A 318 1.25 -18.06 -4.92
CA LEU A 318 0.73 -17.23 -6.01
C LEU A 318 1.63 -17.24 -7.25
N GLY A 319 2.71 -18.00 -7.29
CA GLY A 319 3.67 -18.07 -8.39
C GLY A 319 4.41 -16.75 -8.64
N LYS A 320 4.65 -15.98 -7.59
CA LYS A 320 5.31 -14.68 -7.65
C LYS A 320 6.75 -14.76 -7.16
N LYS A 321 7.61 -13.88 -7.71
CA LYS A 321 8.98 -13.74 -7.21
C LYS A 321 8.95 -13.14 -5.80
N LEU A 322 9.79 -13.70 -4.94
CA LEU A 322 10.04 -13.12 -3.63
C LEU A 322 10.67 -11.73 -3.78
N PRO A 323 10.38 -10.79 -2.86
CA PRO A 323 11.16 -9.57 -2.74
C PRO A 323 12.65 -9.90 -2.58
N GLU A 324 13.52 -9.05 -3.12
CA GLU A 324 14.97 -9.20 -2.93
C GLU A 324 15.31 -9.15 -1.44
N GLU A 325 16.01 -10.19 -0.97
CA GLU A 325 16.53 -10.25 0.39
C GLU A 325 17.86 -9.52 0.46
N ILE A 326 18.13 -8.84 1.57
CA ILE A 326 19.42 -8.20 1.81
C ILE A 326 20.44 -9.29 2.08
N HIS A 327 21.67 -9.08 1.60
CA HIS A 327 22.78 -10.01 1.76
C HIS A 327 22.93 -10.43 3.22
N GLN A 328 23.03 -11.75 3.43
CA GLN A 328 23.23 -12.35 4.75
C GLN A 328 24.66 -12.84 4.85
N MET A 329 25.40 -12.27 5.77
CA MET A 329 26.72 -12.77 6.15
C MET A 329 26.60 -13.64 7.39
N ALA A 330 27.17 -14.85 7.33
CA ALA A 330 27.02 -15.83 8.41
C ALA A 330 27.67 -15.34 9.71
N GLU A 331 28.84 -14.69 9.64
CA GLU A 331 29.60 -14.20 10.80
C GLU A 331 30.40 -12.97 10.42
N ILE A 332 30.31 -11.93 11.27
CA ILE A 332 31.14 -10.71 11.13
C ILE A 332 32.23 -10.77 12.18
N ARG A 333 33.51 -10.77 11.73
CA ARG A 333 34.67 -10.77 12.60
C ARG A 333 35.47 -9.49 12.39
N LEU A 334 35.55 -8.68 13.44
CA LEU A 334 36.28 -7.43 13.43
C LEU A 334 37.82 -7.71 13.40
N LEU A 335 38.52 -6.90 12.63
CA LEU A 335 39.99 -6.89 12.50
C LEU A 335 40.59 -8.21 12.01
N GLU A 336 39.77 -9.13 11.50
CA GLU A 336 40.25 -10.33 10.81
C GLU A 336 40.52 -10.01 9.33
N ASP A 337 41.56 -10.63 8.79
CA ASP A 337 41.95 -10.49 7.39
C ASP A 337 41.04 -11.33 6.49
N TYR A 338 40.31 -10.64 5.62
CA TYR A 338 39.54 -11.24 4.53
C TYR A 338 40.33 -11.10 3.22
N GLY A 339 40.41 -12.17 2.42
CA GLY A 339 41.06 -12.04 1.13
C GLY A 339 41.66 -13.35 0.63
N PRO A 340 42.24 -13.32 -0.57
CA PRO A 340 42.38 -12.14 -1.45
C PRO A 340 41.08 -11.62 -2.01
N CYS A 341 40.95 -10.30 -2.12
CA CYS A 341 39.76 -9.64 -2.61
C CYS A 341 39.75 -9.54 -4.15
N ARG A 342 38.57 -9.69 -4.76
CA ARG A 342 38.30 -9.27 -6.11
C ARG A 342 37.66 -7.89 -6.06
N ALA A 343 38.18 -6.96 -6.82
CA ALA A 343 37.59 -5.61 -6.92
C ALA A 343 37.19 -5.33 -8.36
N GLU A 344 36.06 -4.64 -8.54
CA GLU A 344 35.56 -4.27 -9.87
C GLU A 344 34.84 -2.92 -9.84
N VAL A 345 34.92 -2.17 -10.93
CA VAL A 345 34.15 -0.94 -11.12
C VAL A 345 32.76 -1.29 -11.61
N GLN A 346 31.76 -0.70 -10.99
CA GLN A 346 30.38 -0.70 -11.49
C GLN A 346 30.00 0.71 -11.95
N GLU A 347 29.67 0.80 -13.23
CA GLU A 347 29.07 2.00 -13.82
C GLU A 347 27.58 2.01 -13.53
N LYS A 348 27.10 3.10 -12.96
CA LYS A 348 25.69 3.30 -12.59
C LYS A 348 25.20 4.65 -13.06
N TRP A 349 23.88 4.75 -13.17
CA TRP A 349 23.19 5.96 -13.55
C TRP A 349 22.10 6.29 -12.53
N THR A 350 21.98 7.57 -12.18
CA THR A 350 20.83 8.02 -11.40
C THR A 350 19.53 7.67 -12.13
N GLN A 351 18.51 7.30 -11.38
CA GLN A 351 17.22 6.86 -11.94
C GLN A 351 16.15 7.91 -11.70
N PRO A 352 15.27 8.15 -12.67
CA PRO A 352 14.11 9.02 -12.45
C PRO A 352 13.17 8.41 -11.40
N PRO A 353 12.30 9.21 -10.78
CA PRO A 353 11.22 8.66 -9.99
C PRO A 353 10.38 7.72 -10.86
N ARG A 354 9.90 6.62 -10.29
CA ARG A 354 9.04 5.68 -11.03
C ARG A 354 7.71 6.33 -11.37
N GLN A 355 7.15 6.02 -12.55
CA GLN A 355 5.78 6.37 -12.90
C GLN A 355 4.80 5.81 -11.86
N PHE A 356 3.64 6.45 -11.72
CA PHE A 356 2.60 5.89 -10.87
C PHE A 356 2.08 4.58 -11.44
N THR A 357 1.95 3.59 -10.56
CA THR A 357 1.07 2.43 -10.72
C THR A 357 -0.22 2.70 -9.96
N GLU A 358 -1.24 1.86 -10.09
CA GLU A 358 -2.45 2.04 -9.27
C GLU A 358 -2.14 1.91 -7.77
N ASP A 359 -1.24 0.99 -7.35
CA ASP A 359 -0.76 0.91 -5.97
C ASP A 359 -0.23 2.26 -5.48
N THR A 360 0.75 2.82 -6.18
CA THR A 360 1.42 4.04 -5.73
C THR A 360 0.55 5.29 -5.87
N LEU A 361 -0.37 5.32 -6.85
CA LEU A 361 -1.36 6.40 -6.99
C LEU A 361 -2.39 6.35 -5.86
N LEU A 362 -2.93 5.18 -5.53
CA LEU A 362 -3.85 5.02 -4.40
C LEU A 362 -3.21 5.49 -3.09
N GLN A 363 -1.93 5.15 -2.87
CA GLN A 363 -1.17 5.65 -1.73
C GLN A 363 -1.03 7.18 -1.74
N ALA A 364 -0.74 7.77 -2.91
CA ALA A 364 -0.62 9.21 -3.03
C ALA A 364 -1.96 9.92 -2.79
N MET A 365 -3.06 9.38 -3.31
CA MET A 365 -4.42 9.90 -3.05
C MET A 365 -4.78 9.85 -1.57
N GLU A 366 -4.40 8.79 -0.86
CA GLU A 366 -4.66 8.63 0.57
C GLU A 366 -3.88 9.63 1.44
N ARG A 367 -2.68 10.02 0.99
CA ARG A 367 -1.81 10.95 1.72
C ARG A 367 -1.97 12.40 1.30
N ALA A 368 -2.70 12.67 0.22
CA ALA A 368 -2.84 14.00 -0.35
C ALA A 368 -3.41 15.00 0.66
N GLY A 369 -2.80 16.17 0.77
CA GLY A 369 -3.23 17.26 1.68
C GLY A 369 -2.99 16.99 3.17
N ASN A 370 -2.40 15.86 3.56
CA ASN A 370 -2.18 15.56 4.98
C ASN A 370 -1.16 16.49 5.64
N GLU A 371 -0.27 17.12 4.86
CA GLU A 371 0.73 18.06 5.35
C GLU A 371 0.13 19.44 5.65
N ASP A 372 -0.98 19.78 4.98
CA ASP A 372 -1.66 21.08 5.11
C ASP A 372 -2.73 21.09 6.21
N LEU A 373 -3.06 19.94 6.78
CA LEU A 373 -4.09 19.79 7.79
C LEU A 373 -3.51 19.85 9.21
N ALA A 374 -4.24 20.50 10.13
CA ALA A 374 -3.91 20.51 11.56
C ALA A 374 -3.80 19.08 12.12
N GLU A 375 -3.02 18.91 13.21
CA GLU A 375 -2.78 17.58 13.82
C GLU A 375 -4.06 16.88 14.27
N ASP A 376 -5.06 17.61 14.69
CA ASP A 376 -6.36 17.13 15.20
C ASP A 376 -7.38 16.87 14.09
N THR A 377 -7.03 17.11 12.82
CA THR A 377 -7.94 16.92 11.69
C THR A 377 -7.81 15.50 11.13
N GLU A 378 -8.94 14.87 10.85
CA GLU A 378 -8.95 13.55 10.25
C GLU A 378 -8.34 13.56 8.84
N LYS A 379 -7.19 12.91 8.70
CA LYS A 379 -6.36 12.89 7.49
C LYS A 379 -6.81 11.77 6.56
N LYS A 380 -7.78 12.03 5.67
CA LYS A 380 -8.35 11.02 4.74
C LYS A 380 -7.87 11.13 3.29
N GLY A 381 -7.04 12.13 2.97
CA GLY A 381 -6.60 12.37 1.59
C GLY A 381 -7.74 12.78 0.65
N ILE A 382 -7.58 12.50 -0.65
CA ILE A 382 -8.60 12.76 -1.67
C ILE A 382 -9.32 11.48 -2.09
N GLY A 383 -10.64 11.59 -2.26
CA GLY A 383 -11.52 10.46 -2.49
C GLY A 383 -11.65 9.54 -1.28
N THR A 384 -12.63 8.67 -1.29
CA THR A 384 -12.81 7.62 -0.29
C THR A 384 -12.31 6.27 -0.84
N PRO A 385 -11.97 5.29 0.00
CA PRO A 385 -11.58 3.96 -0.47
C PRO A 385 -12.53 3.40 -1.53
N ALA A 386 -13.85 3.53 -1.30
CA ALA A 386 -14.89 3.05 -2.21
C ALA A 386 -14.95 3.78 -3.57
N THR A 387 -14.39 4.99 -3.70
CA THR A 387 -14.51 5.82 -4.91
C THR A 387 -13.21 5.95 -5.70
N ARG A 388 -12.04 5.72 -5.10
CA ARG A 388 -10.73 5.92 -5.75
C ARG A 388 -10.58 5.08 -7.01
N ALA A 389 -10.93 3.78 -6.96
CA ALA A 389 -10.89 2.91 -8.14
C ALA A 389 -11.72 3.47 -9.30
N GLY A 390 -12.97 3.85 -9.03
CA GLY A 390 -13.86 4.45 -10.04
C GLY A 390 -13.35 5.78 -10.60
N ILE A 391 -12.60 6.58 -9.82
CA ILE A 391 -11.94 7.80 -10.30
C ILE A 391 -10.82 7.46 -11.30
N ILE A 392 -9.98 6.46 -11.00
CA ILE A 392 -8.92 6.02 -11.91
C ILE A 392 -9.52 5.52 -13.22
N GLU A 393 -10.52 4.64 -13.15
CA GLU A 393 -11.22 4.15 -14.35
C GLU A 393 -11.87 5.28 -15.16
N LYS A 394 -12.42 6.27 -14.48
CA LYS A 394 -13.03 7.44 -15.13
C LYS A 394 -12.00 8.32 -15.85
N LEU A 395 -10.81 8.49 -15.29
CA LEU A 395 -9.71 9.20 -15.97
C LEU A 395 -9.27 8.47 -17.23
N ILE A 396 -9.22 7.13 -17.18
CA ILE A 396 -8.83 6.29 -18.32
C ILE A 396 -9.93 6.29 -19.39
N SER A 397 -11.18 6.03 -19.01
CA SER A 397 -12.31 6.01 -19.95
C SER A 397 -12.62 7.38 -20.56
N SER A 398 -12.24 8.46 -19.89
CA SER A 398 -12.33 9.82 -20.45
C SER A 398 -11.14 10.21 -21.32
N GLY A 399 -10.14 9.33 -21.49
CA GLY A 399 -8.99 9.56 -22.36
C GLY A 399 -7.93 10.51 -21.79
N PHE A 400 -7.95 10.83 -20.50
CA PHE A 400 -6.95 11.70 -19.86
C PHE A 400 -5.71 10.93 -19.38
N VAL A 401 -5.88 9.66 -19.06
CA VAL A 401 -4.82 8.75 -18.61
C VAL A 401 -4.87 7.47 -19.44
N SER A 402 -3.73 6.88 -19.72
CA SER A 402 -3.59 5.55 -20.33
C SER A 402 -2.77 4.63 -19.42
N ARG A 403 -3.03 3.32 -19.54
CA ARG A 403 -2.18 2.29 -18.93
C ARG A 403 -1.08 1.88 -19.91
N ASP A 404 0.17 2.07 -19.50
CA ASP A 404 1.33 1.45 -20.14
C ASP A 404 1.85 0.34 -19.23
N LYS A 405 1.45 -0.91 -19.52
CA LYS A 405 1.62 -2.08 -18.64
C LYS A 405 0.97 -1.81 -17.26
N LYS A 406 1.77 -1.67 -16.21
CA LYS A 406 1.31 -1.31 -14.86
C LYS A 406 1.32 0.20 -14.58
N ASN A 407 1.95 1.00 -15.46
CA ASN A 407 2.11 2.42 -15.25
C ASN A 407 0.89 3.20 -15.72
N LEU A 408 0.56 4.26 -15.00
CA LEU A 408 -0.43 5.25 -15.36
C LEU A 408 0.28 6.46 -15.96
N VAL A 409 0.01 6.74 -17.23
CA VAL A 409 0.68 7.80 -17.98
C VAL A 409 -0.37 8.80 -18.49
N PRO A 410 -0.17 10.11 -18.33
CA PRO A 410 -1.11 11.10 -18.86
C PRO A 410 -1.08 11.09 -20.39
N THR A 411 -2.24 11.24 -21.00
CA THR A 411 -2.36 11.48 -22.43
C THR A 411 -2.09 12.94 -22.74
N ASN A 412 -2.03 13.30 -24.04
CA ASN A 412 -1.92 14.69 -24.45
C ASN A 412 -3.10 15.53 -23.91
N ASP A 413 -4.32 15.00 -23.94
CA ASP A 413 -5.51 15.70 -23.43
C ASP A 413 -5.48 15.85 -21.91
N GLY A 414 -4.92 14.89 -21.18
CA GLY A 414 -4.65 15.00 -19.74
C GLY A 414 -3.65 16.10 -19.41
N ASN A 415 -2.54 16.16 -20.16
CA ASN A 415 -1.55 17.24 -20.01
C ASN A 415 -2.14 18.61 -20.30
N VAL A 416 -2.88 18.74 -21.42
CA VAL A 416 -3.54 20.00 -21.80
C VAL A 416 -4.51 20.45 -20.72
N LEU A 417 -5.36 19.56 -20.20
CA LEU A 417 -6.33 19.89 -19.15
C LEU A 417 -5.63 20.49 -17.92
N ILE A 418 -4.59 19.84 -17.41
CA ILE A 418 -3.88 20.34 -16.22
C ILE A 418 -3.14 21.64 -16.51
N THR A 419 -2.64 21.85 -17.74
CA THR A 419 -1.94 23.09 -18.11
C THR A 419 -2.86 24.31 -18.13
N ILE A 420 -4.12 24.14 -18.58
CA ILE A 420 -5.07 25.25 -18.72
C ILE A 420 -5.87 25.56 -17.45
N LEU A 421 -5.88 24.66 -16.49
CA LEU A 421 -6.59 24.86 -15.23
C LEU A 421 -5.80 25.79 -14.29
N PRO A 422 -6.48 26.67 -13.53
CA PRO A 422 -5.87 27.42 -12.45
C PRO A 422 -5.47 26.48 -11.29
N ASP A 423 -4.46 26.89 -10.51
CA ASP A 423 -3.87 26.05 -9.45
C ASP A 423 -4.87 25.68 -8.34
N GLU A 424 -5.86 26.54 -8.09
CA GLU A 424 -6.91 26.31 -7.09
C GLU A 424 -7.85 25.13 -7.43
N ILE A 425 -7.80 24.63 -8.67
CA ILE A 425 -8.66 23.52 -9.14
C ILE A 425 -7.85 22.24 -9.38
N LYS A 426 -6.54 22.35 -9.38
CA LYS A 426 -5.63 21.20 -9.64
C LYS A 426 -5.50 20.23 -8.46
#